data_c99b5cb62156d09ec5e6783071cf74d3
#
_entry.id   c99b5cb62156d09ec5e6783071cf74d3
#
_cell.length_a   1.000
_cell.length_b   1.000
_cell.length_c   1.000
_cell.angle_alpha   90.00
_cell.angle_beta   90.00
_cell.angle_gamma   90.00
#
_symmetry.space_group_name_H-M   'P 1'
#
loop_
_entity.id
_entity.type
_entity.pdbx_description
1 polymer ?
#
loop_
_entity_poly.entity_id
_entity_poly.type
_entity_poly.pdbx_seq_one_letter_code
_entity_poly.pdbx_strand_id
1 'polypeptide(L)'
;MRYLSVTEIAKKWEVSERSVRNYCAQGRVNGAFIISKIWNIPENAEKPERINKRKEVKITLLDILKEQKASKYSGGIYHKTQIELTYNSNHIEGSRLTHDQTRYIFETNTIGVEKEVLNVDDVIETVNHFHCIDIIIDSARAVLTEKFIKDLHFILKNGTSDSRKDWFAVGDYKKLPNEVGGMDTTIPEEVADKMKILLMEYNAKDAKTFEDILDFHVKFERIHPFQDGNGRIGRLIMFKECLKNNIVPFIVDDNLKMFYYRGLKEWDNEKGYLTDTCLAAQDKYKAYLDYFRIVY
;
A
#
# COMPACT_ATOMS: atom_id res chain seq x y z
N MET A 1 25.13 -1.27 -57.37
CA MET A 1 24.07 -1.52 -56.38
C MET A 1 23.10 -0.37 -56.46
N ARG A 2 21.79 -0.62 -56.64
CA ARG A 2 20.78 0.46 -56.76
C ARG A 2 20.30 0.84 -55.36
N TYR A 3 20.13 2.13 -55.10
CA TYR A 3 19.62 2.65 -53.85
C TYR A 3 18.28 3.34 -54.07
N LEU A 4 17.38 3.18 -53.12
CA LEU A 4 16.06 3.75 -53.12
C LEU A 4 15.91 4.80 -52.00
N SER A 5 15.00 5.74 -52.23
CA SER A 5 14.63 6.75 -51.25
C SER A 5 13.77 6.17 -50.10
N VAL A 6 13.64 6.93 -49.05
CA VAL A 6 12.74 6.57 -47.93
C VAL A 6 11.31 6.35 -48.39
N THR A 7 10.82 7.17 -49.33
CA THR A 7 9.47 7.09 -49.87
C THR A 7 9.24 5.80 -50.66
N GLU A 8 10.20 5.40 -51.52
CA GLU A 8 10.13 4.16 -52.28
C GLU A 8 10.19 2.91 -51.37
N ILE A 9 11.07 2.90 -50.39
CA ILE A 9 11.15 1.82 -49.40
C ILE A 9 9.89 1.77 -48.53
N ALA A 10 9.32 2.91 -48.14
CA ALA A 10 8.08 2.94 -47.35
C ALA A 10 6.92 2.26 -48.13
N LYS A 11 6.83 2.50 -49.45
CA LYS A 11 5.85 1.82 -50.33
C LYS A 11 6.18 0.32 -50.44
N LYS A 12 7.44 -0.05 -50.64
CA LYS A 12 7.87 -1.46 -50.79
C LYS A 12 7.59 -2.27 -49.52
N TRP A 13 7.80 -1.69 -48.34
CA TRP A 13 7.64 -2.39 -47.04
C TRP A 13 6.25 -2.19 -46.44
N GLU A 14 5.37 -1.42 -47.07
CA GLU A 14 4.03 -1.07 -46.56
C GLU A 14 4.08 -0.49 -45.12
N VAL A 15 4.93 0.50 -44.94
CA VAL A 15 5.10 1.23 -43.67
C VAL A 15 5.16 2.73 -43.91
N SER A 16 5.02 3.53 -42.85
CA SER A 16 5.22 4.98 -42.95
C SER A 16 6.69 5.34 -43.21
N GLU A 17 6.94 6.45 -43.92
CA GLU A 17 8.31 6.99 -44.10
C GLU A 17 9.01 7.22 -42.76
N ARG A 18 8.28 7.62 -41.72
CA ARG A 18 8.82 7.77 -40.34
C ARG A 18 9.37 6.45 -39.82
N SER A 19 8.71 5.33 -40.07
CA SER A 19 9.20 4.01 -39.67
C SER A 19 10.49 3.65 -40.39
N VAL A 20 10.58 3.93 -41.71
CA VAL A 20 11.81 3.67 -42.46
C VAL A 20 12.96 4.51 -41.94
N ARG A 21 12.76 5.82 -41.70
CA ARG A 21 13.80 6.70 -41.15
C ARG A 21 14.26 6.20 -39.75
N ASN A 22 13.32 5.74 -38.92
CA ASN A 22 13.66 5.19 -37.62
C ASN A 22 14.46 3.90 -37.72
N TYR A 23 14.13 2.99 -38.62
CA TYR A 23 14.92 1.76 -38.82
C TYR A 23 16.33 2.07 -39.32
N CYS A 24 16.48 3.02 -40.21
CA CYS A 24 17.80 3.47 -40.69
C CYS A 24 18.61 4.15 -39.57
N ALA A 25 18.00 5.08 -38.81
CA ALA A 25 18.65 5.78 -37.72
C ALA A 25 19.08 4.85 -36.58
N GLN A 26 18.39 3.74 -36.39
CA GLN A 26 18.74 2.67 -35.41
C GLN A 26 19.78 1.67 -35.96
N GLY A 27 20.31 1.87 -37.16
CA GLY A 27 21.28 0.93 -37.78
C GLY A 27 20.68 -0.43 -38.17
N ARG A 28 19.36 -0.56 -38.23
CA ARG A 28 18.64 -1.82 -38.48
C ARG A 28 18.44 -2.16 -39.96
N VAL A 29 18.88 -1.31 -40.83
CA VAL A 29 18.84 -1.51 -42.27
C VAL A 29 20.28 -1.60 -42.78
N ASN A 30 20.70 -2.80 -43.12
CA ASN A 30 22.06 -3.06 -43.54
C ASN A 30 22.38 -2.30 -44.85
N GLY A 31 23.52 -1.60 -44.86
CA GLY A 31 23.96 -0.86 -46.03
C GLY A 31 23.21 0.47 -46.29
N ALA A 32 22.29 0.89 -45.40
CA ALA A 32 21.69 2.22 -45.48
C ALA A 32 22.68 3.29 -44.97
N PHE A 33 22.79 4.41 -45.69
CA PHE A 33 23.63 5.54 -45.33
C PHE A 33 22.96 6.86 -45.67
N ILE A 34 23.47 7.97 -45.10
CA ILE A 34 22.93 9.31 -45.30
C ILE A 34 23.90 10.19 -46.11
N ILE A 35 23.40 10.82 -47.14
CA ILE A 35 24.11 11.88 -47.90
C ILE A 35 23.22 13.13 -47.93
N SER A 36 23.77 14.30 -47.58
CA SER A 36 23.06 15.57 -47.60
C SER A 36 21.67 15.53 -46.93
N LYS A 37 21.60 14.85 -45.77
CA LYS A 37 20.37 14.63 -44.99
C LYS A 37 19.33 13.69 -45.63
N ILE A 38 19.68 12.99 -46.70
CA ILE A 38 18.79 12.05 -47.42
C ILE A 38 19.32 10.63 -47.15
N TRP A 39 18.43 9.73 -46.71
CA TRP A 39 18.73 8.31 -46.58
C TRP A 39 18.76 7.64 -47.95
N ASN A 40 19.83 6.90 -48.20
CA ASN A 40 20.01 6.02 -49.36
C ASN A 40 19.98 4.58 -48.86
N ILE A 41 19.01 3.80 -49.29
CA ILE A 41 18.72 2.47 -48.77
C ILE A 41 18.91 1.46 -49.94
N PRO A 42 19.67 0.38 -49.75
CA PRO A 42 19.83 -0.63 -50.77
C PRO A 42 18.47 -1.18 -51.22
N GLU A 43 18.29 -1.33 -52.55
CA GLU A 43 17.04 -1.86 -53.10
C GLU A 43 16.68 -3.26 -52.59
N ASN A 44 17.70 -4.06 -52.29
CA ASN A 44 17.57 -5.42 -51.73
C ASN A 44 17.52 -5.47 -50.19
N ALA A 45 17.45 -4.30 -49.52
CA ALA A 45 17.31 -4.28 -48.08
C ALA A 45 15.99 -4.93 -47.64
N GLU A 46 16.07 -5.74 -46.60
CA GLU A 46 14.93 -6.40 -45.99
C GLU A 46 14.28 -5.50 -44.94
N LYS A 47 12.95 -5.61 -44.80
CA LYS A 47 12.19 -4.89 -43.79
C LYS A 47 12.57 -5.45 -42.40
N PRO A 48 13.11 -4.60 -41.49
CA PRO A 48 13.42 -5.06 -40.15
C PRO A 48 12.15 -5.52 -39.39
N GLU A 49 12.26 -6.62 -38.67
CA GLU A 49 11.16 -7.10 -37.82
C GLU A 49 10.74 -6.02 -36.83
N ARG A 50 9.45 -5.93 -36.50
CA ARG A 50 8.99 -5.05 -35.43
C ARG A 50 9.59 -5.56 -34.10
N ILE A 51 10.49 -4.80 -33.49
CA ILE A 51 10.81 -5.00 -32.09
C ILE A 51 9.57 -4.58 -31.30
N ASN A 52 8.73 -5.52 -30.94
CA ASN A 52 7.77 -5.30 -29.86
C ASN A 52 8.61 -5.07 -28.61
N LYS A 53 8.85 -3.81 -28.25
CA LYS A 53 9.23 -3.51 -26.88
C LYS A 53 8.08 -4.06 -26.03
N ARG A 54 8.19 -5.29 -25.53
CA ARG A 54 7.40 -5.71 -24.37
C ARG A 54 7.61 -4.58 -23.38
N LYS A 55 6.53 -3.88 -23.00
CA LYS A 55 6.59 -3.02 -21.83
C LYS A 55 7.17 -3.91 -20.74
N GLU A 56 8.37 -3.61 -20.27
CA GLU A 56 8.87 -4.22 -19.05
C GLU A 56 7.77 -3.99 -18.01
N VAL A 57 7.10 -5.05 -17.64
CA VAL A 57 6.10 -5.02 -16.57
C VAL A 57 6.92 -4.76 -15.31
N LYS A 58 6.94 -3.52 -14.85
CA LYS A 58 7.60 -3.17 -13.62
C LYS A 58 6.85 -3.90 -12.50
N ILE A 59 7.47 -4.94 -11.96
CA ILE A 59 6.94 -5.68 -10.80
C ILE A 59 6.89 -4.71 -9.62
N THR A 60 5.72 -4.55 -9.02
CA THR A 60 5.53 -3.67 -7.87
C THR A 60 5.69 -4.44 -6.56
N LEU A 61 5.89 -3.73 -5.44
CA LEU A 61 5.89 -4.36 -4.11
C LEU A 61 4.59 -5.15 -3.87
N LEU A 62 3.45 -4.62 -4.30
CA LEU A 62 2.16 -5.33 -4.17
C LEU A 62 2.17 -6.67 -4.92
N ASP A 63 2.76 -6.73 -6.11
CA ASP A 63 2.82 -7.98 -6.88
C ASP A 63 3.69 -9.02 -6.16
N ILE A 64 4.80 -8.60 -5.54
CA ILE A 64 5.68 -9.45 -4.74
C ILE A 64 4.96 -9.96 -3.48
N LEU A 65 4.25 -9.08 -2.76
CA LEU A 65 3.48 -9.47 -1.58
C LEU A 65 2.41 -10.51 -1.93
N LYS A 66 1.70 -10.33 -3.05
CA LYS A 66 0.70 -11.30 -3.54
C LYS A 66 1.32 -12.65 -3.91
N GLU A 67 2.45 -12.64 -4.58
CA GLU A 67 3.16 -13.86 -4.96
C GLU A 67 3.63 -14.63 -3.72
N GLN A 68 4.28 -13.95 -2.77
CA GLN A 68 4.78 -14.57 -1.54
C GLN A 68 3.63 -15.10 -0.66
N LYS A 69 2.51 -14.37 -0.58
CA LYS A 69 1.30 -14.83 0.09
C LYS A 69 0.77 -16.10 -0.56
N ALA A 70 0.58 -16.11 -1.88
CA ALA A 70 0.03 -17.24 -2.62
C ALA A 70 0.92 -18.49 -2.54
N SER A 71 2.23 -18.31 -2.60
CA SER A 71 3.23 -19.39 -2.47
C SER A 71 3.47 -19.85 -1.04
N LYS A 72 2.91 -19.16 -0.03
CA LYS A 72 3.19 -19.36 1.40
C LYS A 72 4.70 -19.32 1.71
N TYR A 73 5.41 -18.43 1.02
CA TYR A 73 6.85 -18.29 1.19
C TYR A 73 7.18 -17.73 2.57
N SER A 74 7.88 -18.52 3.39
CA SER A 74 8.33 -18.12 4.72
C SER A 74 9.64 -17.33 4.64
N GLY A 75 9.81 -16.30 5.47
CA GLY A 75 11.04 -15.52 5.58
C GLY A 75 11.22 -14.45 4.50
N GLY A 76 10.20 -14.14 3.69
CA GLY A 76 10.20 -13.04 2.73
C GLY A 76 9.61 -11.73 3.27
N ILE A 77 9.46 -10.73 2.38
CA ILE A 77 8.90 -9.42 2.78
C ILE A 77 7.44 -9.53 3.22
N TYR A 78 6.63 -10.41 2.64
CA TYR A 78 5.27 -10.67 3.10
C TYR A 78 5.27 -11.16 4.55
N HIS A 79 6.06 -12.17 4.86
CA HIS A 79 6.22 -12.73 6.22
C HIS A 79 6.67 -11.65 7.21
N LYS A 80 7.70 -10.87 6.86
CA LYS A 80 8.20 -9.77 7.66
C LYS A 80 7.12 -8.72 7.90
N THR A 81 6.39 -8.32 6.86
CA THR A 81 5.32 -7.32 6.95
C THR A 81 4.19 -7.78 7.86
N GLN A 82 3.76 -9.04 7.76
CA GLN A 82 2.71 -9.61 8.61
C GLN A 82 3.08 -9.45 10.09
N ILE A 83 4.28 -9.87 10.48
CA ILE A 83 4.72 -9.84 11.88
C ILE A 83 4.90 -8.40 12.35
N GLU A 84 5.67 -7.59 11.62
CA GLU A 84 6.02 -6.23 12.06
C GLU A 84 4.82 -5.30 12.12
N LEU A 85 3.96 -5.31 11.08
CA LEU A 85 2.80 -4.44 11.07
C LEU A 85 1.79 -4.84 12.15
N THR A 86 1.59 -6.14 12.37
CA THR A 86 0.67 -6.63 13.40
C THR A 86 1.20 -6.35 14.79
N TYR A 87 2.46 -6.70 15.08
CA TYR A 87 3.05 -6.45 16.39
C TYR A 87 3.00 -4.96 16.75
N ASN A 88 3.58 -4.10 15.89
CA ASN A 88 3.69 -2.68 16.20
C ASN A 88 2.32 -2.00 16.28
N SER A 89 1.39 -2.33 15.37
CA SER A 89 0.05 -1.74 15.36
C SER A 89 -0.76 -2.09 16.60
N ASN A 90 -0.69 -3.34 17.07
CA ASN A 90 -1.36 -3.77 18.31
C ASN A 90 -0.65 -3.23 19.56
N HIS A 91 0.68 -3.18 19.57
CA HIS A 91 1.46 -2.68 20.70
C HIS A 91 1.21 -1.17 20.97
N ILE A 92 1.04 -0.37 19.91
CA ILE A 92 0.63 1.04 20.03
C ILE A 92 -0.70 1.16 20.78
N GLU A 93 -1.63 0.25 20.56
CA GLU A 93 -2.96 0.23 21.21
C GLU A 93 -2.96 -0.48 22.58
N GLY A 94 -1.81 -0.91 23.07
CA GLY A 94 -1.64 -1.44 24.42
C GLY A 94 -1.68 -2.96 24.53
N SER A 95 -1.64 -3.70 23.43
CA SER A 95 -1.44 -5.15 23.45
C SER A 95 -0.14 -5.50 24.17
N ARG A 96 -0.20 -6.51 25.05
CA ARG A 96 0.94 -6.98 25.83
C ARG A 96 1.68 -8.16 25.22
N LEU A 97 1.24 -8.62 24.03
CA LEU A 97 1.96 -9.68 23.33
C LEU A 97 3.35 -9.19 22.95
N THR A 98 4.35 -10.03 23.17
CA THR A 98 5.72 -9.76 22.72
C THR A 98 5.83 -9.95 21.21
N HIS A 99 6.91 -9.43 20.62
CA HIS A 99 7.21 -9.63 19.22
C HIS A 99 7.35 -11.13 18.89
N ASP A 100 8.01 -11.92 19.74
CA ASP A 100 8.15 -13.36 19.56
C ASP A 100 6.80 -14.09 19.65
N GLN A 101 5.93 -13.72 20.58
CA GLN A 101 4.59 -14.29 20.67
C GLN A 101 3.77 -14.00 19.42
N THR A 102 3.81 -12.76 18.91
CA THR A 102 3.17 -12.38 17.64
C THR A 102 3.72 -13.22 16.48
N ARG A 103 5.03 -13.41 16.41
CA ARG A 103 5.69 -14.26 15.42
C ARG A 103 5.26 -15.72 15.53
N TYR A 104 5.24 -16.31 16.72
CA TYR A 104 4.81 -17.70 16.92
C TYR A 104 3.35 -17.92 16.51
N ILE A 105 2.45 -16.96 16.85
CA ILE A 105 1.06 -17.04 16.40
C ILE A 105 1.00 -17.09 14.87
N PHE A 106 1.76 -16.24 14.18
CA PHE A 106 1.77 -16.21 12.71
C PHE A 106 2.38 -17.48 12.10
N GLU A 107 3.56 -17.90 12.58
CA GLU A 107 4.33 -18.97 11.97
C GLU A 107 3.78 -20.36 12.30
N THR A 108 3.32 -20.58 13.51
CA THR A 108 3.03 -21.90 14.03
C THR A 108 1.61 -22.08 14.60
N ASN A 109 0.83 -20.99 14.62
CA ASN A 109 -0.49 -20.95 15.28
C ASN A 109 -0.41 -21.41 16.77
N THR A 110 0.69 -21.09 17.42
CA THR A 110 0.93 -21.38 18.85
C THR A 110 1.33 -20.12 19.59
N ILE A 111 1.22 -20.15 20.91
CA ILE A 111 1.68 -19.07 21.77
C ILE A 111 2.50 -19.64 22.91
N GLY A 112 3.72 -19.12 23.09
CA GLY A 112 4.55 -19.46 24.25
C GLY A 112 4.12 -18.63 25.45
N VAL A 113 3.80 -19.29 26.56
CA VAL A 113 3.43 -18.63 27.82
C VAL A 113 4.38 -19.12 28.92
N GLU A 114 5.22 -18.22 29.44
CA GLU A 114 6.03 -18.47 30.62
C GLU A 114 5.45 -17.68 31.80
N LYS A 115 4.62 -18.30 32.60
CA LYS A 115 4.09 -17.78 33.88
C LYS A 115 3.34 -16.43 33.82
N GLU A 116 2.97 -15.96 32.67
CA GLU A 116 2.23 -14.71 32.48
C GLU A 116 0.76 -14.97 32.14
N VAL A 117 -0.11 -14.09 32.60
CA VAL A 117 -1.52 -14.09 32.18
C VAL A 117 -1.63 -13.28 30.91
N LEU A 118 -2.02 -13.92 29.82
CA LEU A 118 -2.29 -13.26 28.55
C LEU A 118 -3.74 -12.82 28.45
N ASN A 119 -3.95 -11.64 27.88
CA ASN A 119 -5.29 -11.22 27.50
C ASN A 119 -5.71 -11.99 26.22
N VAL A 120 -6.81 -12.72 26.29
CA VAL A 120 -7.32 -13.50 25.16
C VAL A 120 -7.69 -12.61 23.98
N ASP A 121 -8.20 -11.39 24.25
CA ASP A 121 -8.55 -10.45 23.18
C ASP A 121 -7.30 -9.99 22.42
N ASP A 122 -6.15 -9.80 23.08
CA ASP A 122 -4.89 -9.49 22.39
C ASP A 122 -4.50 -10.59 21.39
N VAL A 123 -4.72 -11.86 21.74
CA VAL A 123 -4.44 -13.00 20.84
C VAL A 123 -5.41 -13.00 19.66
N ILE A 124 -6.72 -12.86 19.93
CA ILE A 124 -7.76 -12.84 18.90
C ILE A 124 -7.52 -11.69 17.93
N GLU A 125 -7.30 -10.47 18.44
CA GLU A 125 -7.04 -9.29 17.60
C GLU A 125 -5.75 -9.41 16.79
N THR A 126 -4.73 -10.08 17.33
CA THR A 126 -3.49 -10.37 16.60
C THR A 126 -3.75 -11.30 15.40
N VAL A 127 -4.48 -12.38 15.60
CA VAL A 127 -4.88 -13.29 14.50
C VAL A 127 -5.74 -12.56 13.47
N ASN A 128 -6.71 -11.79 13.95
CA ASN A 128 -7.61 -11.01 13.10
C ASN A 128 -6.85 -9.94 12.29
N HIS A 129 -5.83 -9.32 12.88
CA HIS A 129 -5.02 -8.32 12.20
C HIS A 129 -4.21 -8.92 11.04
N PHE A 130 -3.68 -10.13 11.18
CA PHE A 130 -3.08 -10.87 10.05
C PHE A 130 -4.07 -11.07 8.91
N HIS A 131 -5.31 -11.45 9.22
CA HIS A 131 -6.36 -11.60 8.22
C HIS A 131 -6.69 -10.26 7.54
N CYS A 132 -6.72 -9.15 8.29
CA CYS A 132 -6.91 -7.83 7.70
C CYS A 132 -5.80 -7.46 6.70
N ILE A 133 -4.53 -7.75 7.02
CA ILE A 133 -3.39 -7.53 6.11
C ILE A 133 -3.56 -8.36 4.82
N ASP A 134 -3.98 -9.61 4.94
CA ASP A 134 -4.22 -10.49 3.80
C ASP A 134 -5.29 -9.95 2.85
N ILE A 135 -6.40 -9.47 3.41
CA ILE A 135 -7.49 -8.85 2.64
C ILE A 135 -7.02 -7.57 1.96
N ILE A 136 -6.21 -6.77 2.65
CA ILE A 136 -5.62 -5.55 2.09
C ILE A 136 -4.73 -5.88 0.89
N ILE A 137 -3.85 -6.87 1.00
CA ILE A 137 -2.97 -7.28 -0.10
C ILE A 137 -3.79 -7.73 -1.31
N ASP A 138 -4.85 -8.52 -1.10
CA ASP A 138 -5.71 -8.99 -2.19
C ASP A 138 -6.48 -7.87 -2.87
N SER A 139 -6.97 -6.91 -2.08
CA SER A 139 -7.87 -5.84 -2.53
C SER A 139 -7.21 -4.45 -2.63
N ALA A 140 -5.88 -4.35 -2.53
CA ALA A 140 -5.17 -3.07 -2.44
C ALA A 140 -5.58 -2.07 -3.54
N ARG A 141 -5.78 -2.54 -4.77
CA ARG A 141 -6.13 -1.71 -5.93
C ARG A 141 -7.59 -1.22 -5.93
N ALA A 142 -8.44 -1.79 -5.09
CA ALA A 142 -9.84 -1.37 -5.00
C ALA A 142 -9.97 0.04 -4.41
N VAL A 143 -11.06 0.74 -4.78
CA VAL A 143 -11.42 2.04 -4.21
C VAL A 143 -11.72 1.87 -2.72
N LEU A 144 -11.28 2.82 -1.90
CA LEU A 144 -11.58 2.84 -0.48
C LEU A 144 -13.05 3.21 -0.29
N THR A 145 -13.82 2.32 0.34
CA THR A 145 -15.26 2.51 0.57
C THR A 145 -15.60 2.37 2.05
N GLU A 146 -16.73 2.95 2.46
CA GLU A 146 -17.26 2.79 3.80
C GLU A 146 -17.43 1.30 4.16
N LYS A 147 -18.01 0.52 3.23
CA LYS A 147 -18.18 -0.92 3.42
C LYS A 147 -16.86 -1.63 3.69
N PHE A 148 -15.82 -1.32 2.92
CA PHE A 148 -14.50 -1.92 3.11
C PHE A 148 -13.91 -1.61 4.50
N ILE A 149 -14.05 -0.37 4.97
CA ILE A 149 -13.58 0.05 6.29
C ILE A 149 -14.35 -0.69 7.39
N LYS A 150 -15.68 -0.79 7.28
CA LYS A 150 -16.53 -1.54 8.20
C LYS A 150 -16.22 -3.04 8.19
N ASP A 151 -15.98 -3.63 7.03
CA ASP A 151 -15.59 -5.04 6.90
C ASP A 151 -14.24 -5.31 7.60
N LEU A 152 -13.24 -4.43 7.44
CA LEU A 152 -11.97 -4.55 8.17
C LEU A 152 -12.17 -4.49 9.68
N HIS A 153 -13.00 -3.55 10.16
CA HIS A 153 -13.32 -3.44 11.59
C HIS A 153 -14.06 -4.68 12.10
N PHE A 154 -15.00 -5.21 11.29
CA PHE A 154 -15.69 -6.45 11.63
C PHE A 154 -14.70 -7.59 11.85
N ILE A 155 -13.76 -7.77 10.92
CA ILE A 155 -12.76 -8.83 11.00
C ILE A 155 -11.86 -8.62 12.22
N LEU A 156 -11.36 -7.40 12.44
CA LEU A 156 -10.43 -7.08 13.51
C LEU A 156 -11.04 -7.38 14.90
N LYS A 157 -12.31 -7.01 15.12
CA LYS A 157 -12.96 -7.11 16.45
C LYS A 157 -13.82 -8.36 16.61
N ASN A 158 -13.98 -9.19 15.56
CA ASN A 158 -14.79 -10.39 15.64
C ASN A 158 -14.22 -11.40 16.66
N GLY A 159 -15.08 -11.96 17.50
CA GLY A 159 -14.70 -12.96 18.49
C GLY A 159 -14.09 -12.43 19.79
N THR A 160 -13.80 -11.13 19.88
CA THR A 160 -13.31 -10.48 21.10
C THR A 160 -14.41 -10.40 22.19
N SER A 161 -14.03 -10.09 23.41
CA SER A 161 -14.98 -9.84 24.51
C SER A 161 -15.91 -8.67 24.19
N ASP A 162 -15.41 -7.64 23.46
CA ASP A 162 -16.18 -6.49 23.03
C ASP A 162 -17.30 -6.89 22.07
N SER A 163 -17.08 -7.88 21.20
CA SER A 163 -18.10 -8.34 20.23
C SER A 163 -19.36 -8.94 20.89
N ARG A 164 -19.31 -9.22 22.20
CA ARG A 164 -20.43 -9.75 22.96
C ARG A 164 -21.26 -8.67 23.68
N LYS A 165 -20.84 -7.40 23.58
CA LYS A 165 -21.52 -6.29 24.24
C LYS A 165 -22.53 -5.67 23.28
N ASP A 166 -23.79 -5.56 23.68
CA ASP A 166 -24.88 -5.06 22.85
C ASP A 166 -24.67 -3.63 22.33
N TRP A 167 -23.92 -2.84 23.08
CA TRP A 167 -23.60 -1.45 22.72
C TRP A 167 -22.37 -1.33 21.81
N PHE A 168 -21.58 -2.40 21.67
CA PHE A 168 -20.38 -2.40 20.82
C PHE A 168 -20.73 -2.88 19.41
N ALA A 169 -20.75 -1.96 18.45
CA ALA A 169 -21.11 -2.28 17.07
C ALA A 169 -19.90 -2.81 16.28
N VAL A 170 -19.70 -4.14 16.26
CA VAL A 170 -18.65 -4.76 15.45
C VAL A 170 -18.96 -4.62 13.97
N GLY A 171 -18.06 -3.98 13.21
CA GLY A 171 -18.28 -3.72 11.79
C GLY A 171 -19.26 -2.60 11.48
N ASP A 172 -19.61 -1.80 12.48
CA ASP A 172 -20.43 -0.61 12.29
C ASP A 172 -19.94 0.55 13.17
N TYR A 173 -20.45 1.74 12.91
CA TYR A 173 -20.05 2.95 13.61
C TYR A 173 -20.47 2.91 15.09
N LYS A 174 -19.72 3.65 15.90
CA LYS A 174 -19.95 3.73 17.34
C LYS A 174 -21.36 4.23 17.67
N LYS A 175 -21.89 3.69 18.77
CA LYS A 175 -23.19 4.06 19.33
C LYS A 175 -23.08 5.00 20.53
N LEU A 176 -21.92 5.02 21.16
CA LEU A 176 -21.65 5.85 22.33
C LEU A 176 -20.51 6.84 22.03
N PRO A 177 -20.57 8.05 22.60
CA PRO A 177 -19.45 8.99 22.53
C PRO A 177 -18.17 8.35 23.09
N ASN A 178 -17.02 8.74 22.55
CA ASN A 178 -15.72 8.35 23.06
C ASN A 178 -14.73 9.52 22.96
N GLU A 179 -13.63 9.41 23.68
CA GLU A 179 -12.57 10.39 23.73
C GLU A 179 -11.24 9.77 23.29
N VAL A 180 -10.34 10.59 22.75
CA VAL A 180 -8.96 10.19 22.43
C VAL A 180 -8.00 11.24 22.96
N GLY A 181 -7.09 10.82 23.85
CA GLY A 181 -6.10 11.72 24.43
C GLY A 181 -6.71 12.91 25.19
N GLY A 182 -7.89 12.72 25.78
CA GLY A 182 -8.63 13.76 26.51
C GLY A 182 -9.35 14.78 25.61
N MET A 183 -9.52 14.46 24.33
CA MET A 183 -10.29 15.27 23.38
C MET A 183 -11.53 14.51 22.92
N ASP A 184 -12.66 15.19 22.87
CA ASP A 184 -13.89 14.66 22.31
C ASP A 184 -13.70 14.35 20.81
N THR A 185 -14.23 13.22 20.40
CA THR A 185 -14.29 12.83 19.00
C THR A 185 -15.64 13.19 18.39
N THR A 186 -15.86 12.89 17.11
CA THR A 186 -17.18 13.11 16.49
C THR A 186 -18.28 12.35 17.24
N ILE A 187 -19.39 13.00 17.54
CA ILE A 187 -20.57 12.37 18.18
C ILE A 187 -21.15 11.29 17.26
N PRO A 188 -21.75 10.21 17.81
CA PRO A 188 -22.24 9.08 17.02
C PRO A 188 -23.17 9.46 15.86
N GLU A 189 -24.05 10.40 16.07
CA GLU A 189 -25.05 10.86 15.09
C GLU A 189 -24.44 11.50 13.84
N GLU A 190 -23.23 12.08 13.96
CA GLU A 190 -22.54 12.77 12.86
C GLU A 190 -21.51 11.88 12.15
N VAL A 191 -21.15 10.72 12.73
CA VAL A 191 -20.07 9.88 12.19
C VAL A 191 -20.32 9.47 10.75
N ALA A 192 -21.54 9.03 10.42
CA ALA A 192 -21.86 8.55 9.08
C ALA A 192 -21.68 9.65 8.02
N ASP A 193 -22.17 10.86 8.28
CA ASP A 193 -22.04 11.98 7.37
C ASP A 193 -20.59 12.44 7.21
N LYS A 194 -19.84 12.54 8.31
CA LYS A 194 -18.42 12.92 8.27
C LYS A 194 -17.57 11.88 7.53
N MET A 195 -17.82 10.60 7.73
CA MET A 195 -17.13 9.53 6.99
C MET A 195 -17.47 9.55 5.50
N LYS A 196 -18.74 9.82 5.15
CA LYS A 196 -19.14 9.97 3.75
C LYS A 196 -18.43 11.14 3.08
N ILE A 197 -18.36 12.29 3.73
CA ILE A 197 -17.65 13.48 3.23
C ILE A 197 -16.16 13.16 3.06
N LEU A 198 -15.52 12.61 4.09
CA LEU A 198 -14.10 12.25 4.06
C LEU A 198 -13.77 11.31 2.88
N LEU A 199 -14.59 10.28 2.67
CA LEU A 199 -14.39 9.34 1.57
C LEU A 199 -14.65 9.96 0.20
N MET A 200 -15.64 10.84 0.09
CA MET A 200 -15.93 11.56 -1.15
C MET A 200 -14.76 12.48 -1.53
N GLU A 201 -14.26 13.29 -0.60
CA GLU A 201 -13.11 14.17 -0.82
C GLU A 201 -11.85 13.37 -1.17
N TYR A 202 -11.58 12.31 -0.41
CA TYR A 202 -10.41 11.47 -0.65
C TYR A 202 -10.47 10.80 -2.02
N ASN A 203 -11.60 10.24 -2.42
CA ASN A 203 -11.74 9.53 -3.69
C ASN A 203 -11.87 10.46 -4.91
N ALA A 204 -12.11 11.77 -4.73
CA ALA A 204 -12.14 12.74 -5.84
C ALA A 204 -10.81 12.87 -6.57
N LYS A 205 -9.70 12.52 -5.95
CA LYS A 205 -8.36 12.56 -6.52
C LYS A 205 -7.94 11.13 -6.93
N ASP A 206 -7.57 10.89 -8.19
CA ASP A 206 -7.22 9.55 -8.67
C ASP A 206 -5.90 9.03 -8.09
N ALA A 207 -4.83 9.82 -8.19
CA ALA A 207 -3.53 9.47 -7.62
C ALA A 207 -3.32 10.20 -6.28
N LYS A 208 -2.92 9.45 -5.26
CA LYS A 208 -2.65 9.99 -3.93
C LYS A 208 -1.16 10.20 -3.71
N THR A 209 -0.82 11.31 -3.09
CA THR A 209 0.52 11.55 -2.53
C THR A 209 0.63 10.93 -1.14
N PHE A 210 1.86 10.88 -0.62
CA PHE A 210 2.09 10.47 0.76
C PHE A 210 1.34 11.36 1.76
N GLU A 211 1.33 12.68 1.53
CA GLU A 211 0.61 13.63 2.38
C GLU A 211 -0.92 13.44 2.30
N ASP A 212 -1.49 13.12 1.13
CA ASP A 212 -2.93 12.83 1.01
C ASP A 212 -3.33 11.64 1.88
N ILE A 213 -2.48 10.61 1.97
CA ILE A 213 -2.72 9.42 2.79
C ILE A 213 -2.67 9.77 4.28
N LEU A 214 -1.70 10.61 4.69
CA LEU A 214 -1.59 11.08 6.07
C LEU A 214 -2.76 12.00 6.46
N ASP A 215 -3.17 12.91 5.58
CA ASP A 215 -4.31 13.80 5.81
C ASP A 215 -5.61 13.02 6.00
N PHE A 216 -5.84 11.99 5.16
CA PHE A 216 -6.97 11.07 5.34
C PHE A 216 -6.92 10.40 6.72
N HIS A 217 -5.74 9.89 7.09
CA HIS A 217 -5.56 9.20 8.37
C HIS A 217 -5.85 10.11 9.57
N VAL A 218 -5.33 11.34 9.57
CA VAL A 218 -5.59 12.32 10.64
C VAL A 218 -7.08 12.64 10.75
N LYS A 219 -7.75 12.88 9.62
CA LYS A 219 -9.20 13.14 9.61
C LYS A 219 -10.00 11.93 10.10
N PHE A 220 -9.59 10.71 9.72
CA PHE A 220 -10.18 9.46 10.19
C PHE A 220 -10.02 9.30 11.71
N GLU A 221 -8.82 9.54 12.25
CA GLU A 221 -8.55 9.49 13.70
C GLU A 221 -9.38 10.52 14.48
N ARG A 222 -9.60 11.71 13.93
CA ARG A 222 -10.45 12.75 14.57
C ARG A 222 -11.93 12.42 14.53
N ILE A 223 -12.41 11.81 13.45
CA ILE A 223 -13.80 11.31 13.40
C ILE A 223 -13.97 10.20 14.43
N HIS A 224 -12.98 9.31 14.53
CA HIS A 224 -12.96 8.15 15.44
C HIS A 224 -14.23 7.30 15.29
N PRO A 225 -14.47 6.74 14.09
CA PRO A 225 -15.79 6.24 13.71
C PRO A 225 -16.25 5.01 14.50
N PHE A 226 -15.35 4.24 15.09
CA PHE A 226 -15.66 3.03 15.82
C PHE A 226 -15.52 3.22 17.33
N GLN A 227 -16.13 2.33 18.10
CA GLN A 227 -16.04 2.38 19.55
C GLN A 227 -14.62 2.08 20.07
N ASP A 228 -13.90 1.20 19.37
CA ASP A 228 -12.48 0.85 19.54
C ASP A 228 -11.89 0.38 18.21
N GLY A 229 -10.56 0.23 18.11
CA GLY A 229 -9.87 -0.27 16.93
C GLY A 229 -9.59 0.76 15.83
N ASN A 230 -9.91 2.04 16.05
CA ASN A 230 -9.72 3.10 15.05
C ASN A 230 -8.26 3.22 14.61
N GLY A 231 -7.32 3.31 15.54
CA GLY A 231 -5.89 3.42 15.21
C GLY A 231 -5.39 2.27 14.35
N ARG A 232 -5.77 1.04 14.68
CA ARG A 232 -5.41 -0.16 13.90
C ARG A 232 -5.99 -0.11 12.48
N ILE A 233 -7.27 0.20 12.36
CA ILE A 233 -7.94 0.36 11.05
C ILE A 233 -7.31 1.50 10.26
N GLY A 234 -7.05 2.65 10.87
CA GLY A 234 -6.37 3.78 10.23
C GLY A 234 -5.00 3.41 9.67
N ARG A 235 -4.17 2.71 10.44
CA ARG A 235 -2.84 2.25 9.99
C ARG A 235 -2.94 1.18 8.90
N LEU A 236 -3.91 0.29 8.96
CA LEU A 236 -4.21 -0.68 7.89
C LEU A 236 -4.64 0.02 6.60
N ILE A 237 -5.46 1.07 6.67
CA ILE A 237 -5.85 1.88 5.51
C ILE A 237 -4.63 2.59 4.91
N MET A 238 -3.75 3.19 5.72
CA MET A 238 -2.51 3.80 5.22
C MET A 238 -1.65 2.78 4.47
N PHE A 239 -1.48 1.58 5.02
CA PHE A 239 -0.75 0.49 4.35
C PHE A 239 -1.38 0.13 3.00
N LYS A 240 -2.71 -0.04 2.96
CA LYS A 240 -3.47 -0.29 1.72
C LYS A 240 -3.24 0.80 0.67
N GLU A 241 -3.41 2.06 1.06
CA GLU A 241 -3.34 3.18 0.13
C GLU A 241 -1.91 3.43 -0.36
N CYS A 242 -0.88 3.17 0.46
CA CYS A 242 0.50 3.15 0.01
C CYS A 242 0.71 2.09 -1.09
N LEU A 243 0.27 0.86 -0.89
CA LEU A 243 0.37 -0.20 -1.90
C LEU A 243 -0.39 0.14 -3.19
N LYS A 244 -1.60 0.71 -3.08
CA LYS A 244 -2.42 1.12 -4.22
C LYS A 244 -1.74 2.16 -5.09
N ASN A 245 -1.09 3.14 -4.48
CA ASN A 245 -0.46 4.27 -5.16
C ASN A 245 1.03 4.04 -5.45
N ASN A 246 1.52 2.82 -5.27
CA ASN A 246 2.94 2.45 -5.46
C ASN A 246 3.90 3.34 -4.64
N ILE A 247 3.48 3.67 -3.43
CA ILE A 247 4.28 4.34 -2.41
C ILE A 247 4.81 3.25 -1.47
N VAL A 248 6.08 3.32 -1.09
CA VAL A 248 6.64 2.41 -0.10
C VAL A 248 5.87 2.56 1.21
N PRO A 249 5.32 1.48 1.79
CA PRO A 249 4.63 1.54 3.07
C PRO A 249 5.57 1.89 4.22
N PHE A 250 4.99 2.13 5.39
CA PHE A 250 5.71 2.37 6.63
C PHE A 250 5.00 1.69 7.81
N ILE A 251 5.76 1.42 8.84
CA ILE A 251 5.28 0.82 10.09
C ILE A 251 5.77 1.68 11.24
N VAL A 252 4.85 2.34 11.93
CA VAL A 252 5.17 3.10 13.15
C VAL A 252 5.48 2.10 14.26
N ASP A 253 6.68 2.15 14.80
CA ASP A 253 7.10 1.34 15.94
C ASP A 253 6.99 2.11 17.27
N ASP A 254 7.24 1.42 18.38
CA ASP A 254 7.11 1.99 19.71
C ASP A 254 8.05 3.20 19.93
N ASN A 255 9.23 3.22 19.32
CA ASN A 255 10.17 4.35 19.43
C ASN A 255 9.60 5.61 18.75
N LEU A 256 8.73 5.46 17.77
CA LEU A 256 8.11 6.56 17.03
C LEU A 256 6.72 6.92 17.57
N LYS A 257 6.15 6.14 18.50
CA LYS A 257 4.79 6.29 19.01
C LYS A 257 4.48 7.71 19.51
N MET A 258 5.33 8.27 20.34
CA MET A 258 5.12 9.62 20.90
C MET A 258 5.19 10.72 19.83
N PHE A 259 6.09 10.57 18.86
CA PHE A 259 6.19 11.50 17.72
C PHE A 259 4.99 11.38 16.79
N TYR A 260 4.50 10.17 16.58
CA TYR A 260 3.29 9.90 15.81
C TYR A 260 2.04 10.55 16.44
N TYR A 261 1.81 10.38 17.74
CA TYR A 261 0.69 11.03 18.41
C TYR A 261 0.81 12.56 18.43
N ARG A 262 2.01 13.09 18.63
CA ARG A 262 2.26 14.53 18.48
C ARG A 262 1.91 15.00 17.08
N GLY A 263 2.35 14.26 16.07
CA GLY A 263 2.09 14.59 14.67
C GLY A 263 0.59 14.59 14.32
N LEU A 264 -0.19 13.62 14.83
CA LEU A 264 -1.65 13.59 14.67
C LEU A 264 -2.31 14.83 15.29
N LYS A 265 -1.88 15.20 16.50
CA LYS A 265 -2.41 16.35 17.25
C LYS A 265 -2.12 17.67 16.54
N GLU A 266 -0.88 17.85 16.10
CA GLU A 266 -0.37 19.13 15.56
C GLU A 266 -0.56 19.26 14.04
N TRP A 267 -1.24 18.35 13.37
CA TRP A 267 -1.34 18.28 11.91
C TRP A 267 -1.77 19.60 11.23
N ASP A 268 -2.71 20.32 11.83
CA ASP A 268 -3.20 21.59 11.27
C ASP A 268 -2.21 22.74 11.46
N ASN A 269 -1.34 22.64 12.47
CA ASN A 269 -0.34 23.66 12.79
C ASN A 269 0.98 23.38 12.08
N GLU A 270 1.46 22.13 12.14
CA GLU A 270 2.75 21.72 11.62
C GLU A 270 2.70 20.27 11.12
N LYS A 271 2.42 20.11 9.84
CA LYS A 271 2.35 18.78 9.18
C LYS A 271 3.67 18.02 9.20
N GLY A 272 4.79 18.74 9.26
CA GLY A 272 6.13 18.16 9.29
C GLY A 272 6.31 17.14 10.39
N TYR A 273 5.72 17.32 11.56
CA TYR A 273 5.86 16.39 12.67
C TYR A 273 5.38 14.96 12.33
N LEU A 274 4.21 14.83 11.71
CA LEU A 274 3.71 13.52 11.30
C LEU A 274 4.44 13.01 10.06
N THR A 275 4.66 13.89 9.09
CA THR A 275 5.30 13.54 7.82
C THR A 275 6.71 12.98 8.06
N ASP A 276 7.54 13.68 8.83
CA ASP A 276 8.91 13.24 9.13
C ASP A 276 8.94 11.94 9.94
N THR A 277 8.01 11.79 10.89
CA THR A 277 7.86 10.56 11.65
C THR A 277 7.54 9.36 10.75
N CYS A 278 6.58 9.54 9.84
CA CYS A 278 6.17 8.47 8.91
C CYS A 278 7.24 8.22 7.84
N LEU A 279 7.99 9.23 7.40
CA LEU A 279 9.15 9.05 6.52
C LEU A 279 10.28 8.28 7.20
N ALA A 280 10.57 8.57 8.48
CA ALA A 280 11.53 7.80 9.26
C ALA A 280 11.10 6.32 9.41
N ALA A 281 9.81 6.07 9.61
CA ALA A 281 9.26 4.72 9.60
C ALA A 281 9.34 4.05 8.21
N GLN A 282 9.14 4.82 7.14
CA GLN A 282 9.29 4.35 5.76
C GLN A 282 10.73 3.95 5.44
N ASP A 283 11.72 4.69 5.93
CA ASP A 283 13.14 4.34 5.72
C ASP A 283 13.49 3.01 6.38
N LYS A 284 12.91 2.69 7.54
CA LYS A 284 13.04 1.35 8.14
C LYS A 284 12.42 0.26 7.25
N TYR A 285 11.27 0.55 6.65
CA TYR A 285 10.63 -0.41 5.74
C TYR A 285 11.45 -0.58 4.44
N LYS A 286 12.03 0.51 3.90
CA LYS A 286 12.97 0.44 2.76
C LYS A 286 14.18 -0.43 3.08
N ALA A 287 14.73 -0.35 4.30
CA ALA A 287 15.82 -1.23 4.72
C ALA A 287 15.42 -2.73 4.67
N TYR A 288 14.16 -3.08 4.94
CA TYR A 288 13.68 -4.46 4.71
C TYR A 288 13.66 -4.78 3.21
N LEU A 289 13.18 -3.86 2.35
CA LEU A 289 13.16 -4.08 0.90
C LEU A 289 14.58 -4.29 0.35
N ASP A 290 15.53 -3.49 0.79
CA ASP A 290 16.95 -3.61 0.42
C ASP A 290 17.54 -4.96 0.87
N TYR A 291 17.24 -5.39 2.10
CA TYR A 291 17.65 -6.69 2.62
C TYR A 291 17.13 -7.84 1.74
N PHE A 292 15.88 -7.76 1.29
CA PHE A 292 15.28 -8.76 0.38
C PHE A 292 15.57 -8.50 -1.09
N ARG A 293 16.38 -7.48 -1.43
CA ARG A 293 16.75 -7.08 -2.81
C ARG A 293 15.54 -6.78 -3.69
N ILE A 294 14.53 -6.16 -3.11
CA ILE A 294 13.31 -5.74 -3.79
C ILE A 294 13.48 -4.31 -4.29
N VAL A 295 13.28 -4.09 -5.59
CA VAL A 295 13.31 -2.76 -6.21
C VAL A 295 11.94 -2.09 -6.00
N TYR A 296 11.93 -0.83 -5.57
CA TYR A 296 10.73 -0.06 -5.23
C TYR A 296 10.72 1.35 -5.85
#